data_e561eb9dc4ae3f4ddb830ad9ab130b98
#
_entry.id   e561eb9dc4ae3f4ddb830ad9ab130b98
#
_cell.length_a   1.000
_cell.length_b   1.000
_cell.length_c   1.000
_cell.angle_alpha   90.00
_cell.angle_beta   90.00
_cell.angle_gamma   90.00
#
_symmetry.space_group_name_H-M   'P 1'
#
loop_
_entity.id
_entity.type
_entity.pdbx_description
1 polymer ?
#
loop_
_entity_poly.entity_id
_entity_poly.type
_entity_poly.pdbx_seq_one_letter_code
_entity_poly.pdbx_strand_id
1 'polypeptide(L)'
;MGQTIANVFYKQRADFLEEQKERDKRLKFPDDVEEIRDIPYLKDGLKAHHLDVYKSKIITPEQEHRKLPVIINVHGGGLILGNKEFNRYFCAKLCKLGYIVFSVEYRLVPDCMFYDQCEDLSRALDFINDNLSNCNIQFADIVTVL
;
A
#
# COMPACT_ATOMS: atom_id res chain seq x y z
N MET A 1 10.29 21.02 30.03
CA MET A 1 8.95 20.45 29.74
C MET A 1 9.15 19.13 29.00
N GLY A 2 8.67 18.04 29.57
CA GLY A 2 8.77 16.73 28.93
C GLY A 2 8.00 16.70 27.60
N GLN A 3 8.62 16.18 26.53
CA GLN A 3 7.91 15.83 25.31
C GLN A 3 6.84 14.79 25.66
N THR A 4 5.61 15.01 25.20
CA THR A 4 4.58 13.96 25.33
C THR A 4 4.96 12.78 24.45
N ILE A 5 4.56 11.56 24.81
CA ILE A 5 4.79 10.34 23.99
C ILE A 5 4.31 10.54 22.55
N ALA A 6 3.17 11.21 22.37
CA ALA A 6 2.64 11.55 21.05
C ALA A 6 3.63 12.38 20.22
N ASN A 7 4.27 13.40 20.80
CA ASN A 7 5.26 14.22 20.11
C ASN A 7 6.50 13.40 19.69
N VAL A 8 6.88 12.40 20.46
CA VAL A 8 7.96 11.47 20.10
C VAL A 8 7.56 10.69 18.85
N PHE A 9 6.35 10.14 18.79
CA PHE A 9 5.87 9.38 17.63
C PHE A 9 5.78 10.25 16.37
N TYR A 10 5.26 11.48 16.48
CA TYR A 10 5.21 12.41 15.34
C TYR A 10 6.60 12.78 14.83
N LYS A 11 7.56 12.97 15.74
CA LYS A 11 8.93 13.22 15.34
C LYS A 11 9.53 12.01 14.60
N GLN A 12 9.34 10.80 15.13
CA GLN A 12 9.82 9.57 14.47
C GLN A 12 9.22 9.40 13.08
N ARG A 13 7.94 9.71 12.88
CA ARG A 13 7.32 9.70 11.54
C ARG A 13 7.98 10.69 10.58
N ALA A 14 8.24 11.91 11.06
CA ALA A 14 8.90 12.92 10.24
C ALA A 14 10.32 12.50 9.85
N ASP A 15 11.11 12.03 10.80
CA ASP A 15 12.47 11.54 10.57
C ASP A 15 12.46 10.37 9.56
N PHE A 16 11.55 9.41 9.73
CA PHE A 16 11.37 8.27 8.82
C PHE A 16 11.01 8.71 7.39
N LEU A 17 10.14 9.69 7.23
CA LEU A 17 9.77 10.23 5.91
C LEU A 17 10.96 10.89 5.20
N GLU A 18 11.80 11.60 5.92
CA GLU A 18 13.02 12.21 5.35
C GLU A 18 14.03 11.12 4.93
N GLU A 19 14.25 10.10 5.75
CA GLU A 19 15.10 8.97 5.39
C GLU A 19 14.57 8.22 4.17
N GLN A 20 13.25 8.01 4.08
CA GLN A 20 12.59 7.40 2.92
C GLN A 20 12.82 8.24 1.66
N LYS A 21 12.63 9.56 1.71
CA LYS A 21 12.87 10.46 0.58
C LYS A 21 14.32 10.39 0.10
N GLU A 22 15.29 10.39 1.02
CA GLU A 22 16.72 10.27 0.68
C GLU A 22 17.05 8.92 0.04
N ARG A 23 16.45 7.84 0.52
CA ARG A 23 16.56 6.51 -0.09
C ARG A 23 16.01 6.53 -1.52
N ASP A 24 14.82 7.07 -1.68
CA ASP A 24 14.07 7.02 -2.95
C ASP A 24 14.73 7.85 -4.06
N LYS A 25 15.48 8.90 -3.72
CA LYS A 25 16.30 9.66 -4.70
C LYS A 25 17.33 8.80 -5.44
N ARG A 26 17.74 7.68 -4.84
CA ARG A 26 18.75 6.76 -5.39
C ARG A 26 18.14 5.64 -6.23
N LEU A 27 16.81 5.56 -6.27
CA LEU A 27 16.08 4.48 -6.92
C LEU A 27 15.33 5.02 -8.13
N LYS A 28 15.33 4.24 -9.21
CA LYS A 28 14.54 4.54 -10.40
C LYS A 28 13.31 3.65 -10.41
N PHE A 29 12.13 4.25 -10.54
CA PHE A 29 10.89 3.50 -10.72
C PHE A 29 10.85 2.91 -12.12
N PRO A 30 10.44 1.64 -12.30
CA PRO A 30 10.39 0.97 -13.59
C PRO A 30 9.39 1.63 -14.54
N ASP A 31 9.82 1.88 -15.79
CA ASP A 31 8.98 2.52 -16.82
C ASP A 31 7.84 1.60 -17.32
N ASP A 32 7.99 0.30 -17.14
CA ASP A 32 7.06 -0.77 -17.55
C ASP A 32 6.01 -1.13 -16.48
N VAL A 33 6.00 -0.41 -15.36
CA VAL A 33 4.99 -0.56 -14.30
C VAL A 33 4.09 0.67 -14.29
N GLU A 34 2.79 0.44 -14.26
CA GLU A 34 1.78 1.47 -13.99
C GLU A 34 1.55 1.57 -12.49
N GLU A 35 1.57 2.80 -11.99
CA GLU A 35 1.28 3.14 -10.60
C GLU A 35 0.05 4.04 -10.57
N ILE A 36 -1.02 3.59 -9.93
CA ILE A 36 -2.26 4.34 -9.72
C ILE A 36 -2.32 4.70 -8.25
N ARG A 37 -2.20 5.99 -7.94
CA ARG A 37 -2.03 6.48 -6.58
C ARG A 37 -3.31 7.02 -5.99
N ASP A 38 -3.33 7.02 -4.66
CA ASP A 38 -4.28 7.75 -3.82
C ASP A 38 -5.75 7.40 -4.12
N ILE A 39 -6.02 6.11 -4.32
CA ILE A 39 -7.38 5.60 -4.46
C ILE A 39 -8.03 5.52 -3.09
N PRO A 40 -9.11 6.27 -2.82
CA PRO A 40 -9.77 6.20 -1.52
C PRO A 40 -10.58 4.89 -1.41
N TYR A 41 -10.29 4.09 -0.39
CA TYR A 41 -11.11 2.93 -0.05
C TYR A 41 -12.26 3.28 0.92
N LEU A 42 -12.17 4.44 1.58
CA LEU A 42 -13.28 5.10 2.28
C LEU A 42 -13.42 6.54 1.79
N LYS A 43 -14.66 7.03 1.69
CA LYS A 43 -14.97 8.38 1.21
C LYS A 43 -15.15 9.37 2.37
N ASP A 44 -14.22 9.38 3.30
CA ASP A 44 -14.26 10.24 4.50
C ASP A 44 -13.24 11.39 4.48
N GLY A 45 -12.41 11.46 3.42
CA GLY A 45 -11.41 12.49 3.23
C GLY A 45 -10.10 12.27 4.00
N LEU A 46 -9.95 11.16 4.75
CA LEU A 46 -8.72 10.85 5.45
C LEU A 46 -7.67 10.27 4.50
N LYS A 47 -6.45 10.83 4.51
CA LYS A 47 -5.33 10.31 3.71
C LYS A 47 -4.96 8.88 4.07
N ALA A 48 -5.15 8.50 5.33
CA ALA A 48 -4.92 7.15 5.81
C ALA A 48 -5.86 6.10 5.18
N HIS A 49 -6.98 6.53 4.59
CA HIS A 49 -7.94 5.63 3.95
C HIS A 49 -7.80 5.60 2.42
N HIS A 50 -6.53 5.58 1.96
CA HIS A 50 -6.17 5.46 0.56
C HIS A 50 -5.26 4.25 0.33
N LEU A 51 -5.23 3.78 -0.90
CA LEU A 51 -4.32 2.75 -1.35
C LEU A 51 -3.73 3.10 -2.72
N ASP A 52 -2.61 2.49 -3.05
CA ASP A 52 -2.00 2.56 -4.38
C ASP A 52 -2.08 1.19 -5.06
N VAL A 53 -2.24 1.20 -6.38
CA VAL A 53 -2.25 -0.01 -7.21
C VAL A 53 -1.05 0.00 -8.14
N TYR A 54 -0.35 -1.11 -8.20
CA TYR A 54 0.77 -1.36 -9.08
C TYR A 54 0.44 -2.52 -10.01
N LYS A 55 0.63 -2.35 -11.30
CA LYS A 55 0.44 -3.40 -12.30
C LYS A 55 1.43 -3.26 -13.45
N SER A 56 1.76 -4.35 -14.12
CA SER A 56 2.59 -4.30 -15.33
C SER A 56 1.83 -3.63 -16.47
N LYS A 57 2.52 -2.79 -17.24
CA LYS A 57 2.03 -2.27 -18.53
C LYS A 57 2.15 -3.30 -19.65
N ILE A 58 3.01 -4.30 -19.45
CA ILE A 58 3.26 -5.38 -20.40
C ILE A 58 2.47 -6.60 -19.93
N ILE A 59 1.49 -6.99 -20.71
CA ILE A 59 0.71 -8.22 -20.51
C ILE A 59 1.18 -9.20 -21.58
N THR A 60 1.67 -10.37 -21.15
CA THR A 60 2.03 -11.43 -22.11
C THR A 60 0.77 -12.12 -22.63
N PRO A 61 0.80 -12.75 -23.84
CA PRO A 61 -0.35 -13.50 -24.35
C PRO A 61 -0.85 -14.60 -23.40
N GLU A 62 0.05 -15.18 -22.60
CA GLU A 62 -0.31 -16.17 -21.58
C GLU A 62 -1.03 -15.52 -20.39
N GLN A 63 -0.75 -14.26 -20.10
CA GLN A 63 -1.38 -13.50 -19.01
C GLN A 63 -2.74 -12.92 -19.42
N GLU A 64 -2.98 -12.66 -20.72
CA GLU A 64 -4.28 -12.17 -21.21
C GLU A 64 -5.44 -13.13 -20.90
N HIS A 65 -5.14 -14.42 -20.84
CA HIS A 65 -6.13 -15.48 -20.59
C HIS A 65 -6.09 -16.05 -19.17
N ARG A 66 -5.17 -15.55 -18.32
CA ARG A 66 -5.02 -16.00 -16.93
C ARG A 66 -5.47 -14.91 -15.96
N LYS A 67 -6.07 -15.37 -14.87
CA LYS A 67 -6.29 -14.53 -13.70
C LYS A 67 -4.93 -14.17 -13.10
N LEU A 68 -4.64 -12.89 -12.99
CA LEU A 68 -3.41 -12.44 -12.34
C LEU A 68 -3.57 -12.55 -10.82
N PRO A 69 -2.58 -13.11 -10.14
CA PRO A 69 -2.60 -13.16 -8.67
C PRO A 69 -2.43 -11.75 -8.10
N VAL A 70 -3.11 -11.53 -6.97
CA VAL A 70 -3.13 -10.25 -6.28
C VAL A 70 -2.31 -10.34 -4.99
N ILE A 71 -1.46 -9.34 -4.76
CA ILE A 71 -0.74 -9.16 -3.52
C ILE A 71 -1.27 -7.90 -2.83
N ILE A 72 -1.54 -7.99 -1.54
CA ILE A 72 -1.86 -6.86 -0.69
C ILE A 72 -0.64 -6.58 0.18
N ASN A 73 -0.01 -5.44 -0.06
CA ASN A 73 1.12 -4.96 0.70
C ASN A 73 0.61 -4.06 1.84
N VAL A 74 0.88 -4.47 3.06
CA VAL A 74 0.64 -3.69 4.27
C VAL A 74 2.01 -3.28 4.82
N HIS A 75 2.25 -1.99 4.91
CA HIS A 75 3.55 -1.52 5.40
C HIS A 75 3.73 -1.77 6.90
N GLY A 76 4.97 -2.05 7.31
CA GLY A 76 5.36 -2.13 8.71
C GLY A 76 5.67 -0.75 9.31
N GLY A 77 6.17 -0.74 10.53
CA GLY A 77 6.60 0.47 11.24
C GLY A 77 6.16 0.51 12.70
N GLY A 78 5.94 -0.67 13.32
CA GLY A 78 5.61 -0.78 14.74
C GLY A 78 4.30 -0.07 15.11
N LEU A 79 3.35 0.02 14.18
CA LEU A 79 2.03 0.68 14.33
C LEU A 79 2.08 2.21 14.43
N ILE A 80 3.26 2.81 14.50
CA ILE A 80 3.44 4.26 14.75
C ILE A 80 4.03 5.02 13.57
N LEU A 81 4.65 4.34 12.60
CA LEU A 81 5.28 4.96 11.42
C LEU A 81 5.12 4.10 10.17
N GLY A 82 5.58 4.60 9.04
CA GLY A 82 5.43 3.96 7.73
C GLY A 82 4.36 4.63 6.87
N ASN A 83 4.26 4.19 5.65
CA ASN A 83 3.26 4.63 4.67
C ASN A 83 3.18 3.66 3.50
N LYS A 84 2.14 3.77 2.67
CA LYS A 84 1.91 2.91 1.51
C LYS A 84 3.03 3.00 0.44
N GLU A 85 3.76 4.11 0.39
CA GLU A 85 4.86 4.32 -0.55
C GLU A 85 6.17 3.66 -0.11
N PHE A 86 6.28 3.23 1.14
CA PHE A 86 7.53 2.69 1.70
C PHE A 86 8.06 1.52 0.89
N ASN A 87 7.18 0.62 0.44
CA ASN A 87 7.52 -0.57 -0.34
C ASN A 87 7.34 -0.36 -1.86
N ARG A 88 7.19 0.87 -2.34
CA ARG A 88 6.88 1.22 -3.73
C ARG A 88 7.71 0.46 -4.76
N TYR A 89 9.02 0.45 -4.59
CA TYR A 89 9.94 -0.22 -5.52
C TYR A 89 9.87 -1.75 -5.43
N PHE A 90 9.58 -2.28 -4.26
CA PHE A 90 9.33 -3.71 -4.07
C PHE A 90 8.02 -4.14 -4.74
N CYS A 91 6.95 -3.37 -4.56
CA CYS A 91 5.68 -3.58 -5.25
C CYS A 91 5.85 -3.60 -6.77
N ALA A 92 6.64 -2.66 -7.31
CA ALA A 92 6.95 -2.62 -8.74
C ALA A 92 7.71 -3.87 -9.23
N LYS A 93 8.62 -4.41 -8.42
CA LYS A 93 9.31 -5.68 -8.76
C LYS A 93 8.35 -6.86 -8.79
N LEU A 94 7.41 -6.93 -7.86
CA LEU A 94 6.39 -7.97 -7.84
C LEU A 94 5.50 -7.92 -9.10
N CYS A 95 5.19 -6.72 -9.59
CA CYS A 95 4.44 -6.56 -10.85
C CYS A 95 5.18 -7.18 -12.05
N LYS A 96 6.50 -7.07 -12.10
CA LYS A 96 7.32 -7.71 -13.15
C LYS A 96 7.27 -9.24 -13.12
N LEU A 97 6.91 -9.81 -11.97
CA LEU A 97 6.69 -11.25 -11.80
C LEU A 97 5.25 -11.67 -12.14
N GLY A 98 4.40 -10.73 -12.59
CA GLY A 98 3.03 -11.00 -13.02
C GLY A 98 1.97 -10.83 -11.93
N TYR A 99 2.28 -10.14 -10.84
CA TYR A 99 1.31 -9.82 -9.79
C TYR A 99 0.67 -8.44 -10.02
N ILE A 100 -0.56 -8.27 -9.52
CA ILE A 100 -1.14 -6.96 -9.25
C ILE A 100 -0.96 -6.70 -7.76
N VAL A 101 -0.45 -5.52 -7.40
CA VAL A 101 -0.14 -5.20 -6.01
C VAL A 101 -0.96 -4.02 -5.54
N PHE A 102 -1.66 -4.18 -4.44
CA PHE A 102 -2.35 -3.12 -3.71
C PHE A 102 -1.52 -2.76 -2.47
N SER A 103 -1.06 -1.53 -2.38
CA SER A 103 -0.35 -1.02 -1.20
C SER A 103 -1.27 -0.14 -0.38
N VAL A 104 -1.59 -0.59 0.82
CA VAL A 104 -2.64 -0.01 1.66
C VAL A 104 -2.04 0.92 2.71
N GLU A 105 -2.64 2.13 2.84
CA GLU A 105 -2.42 3.02 3.97
C GLU A 105 -3.45 2.73 5.06
N TYR A 106 -3.10 3.01 6.30
CA TYR A 106 -3.97 2.89 7.46
C TYR A 106 -3.57 3.88 8.54
N ARG A 107 -4.49 4.21 9.45
CA ARG A 107 -4.21 5.12 10.57
C ARG A 107 -3.12 4.57 11.48
N LEU A 108 -2.33 5.47 12.07
CA LEU A 108 -1.21 5.12 12.94
C LEU A 108 -1.43 5.64 14.37
N VAL A 109 -0.95 4.90 15.36
CA VAL A 109 -0.88 5.37 16.74
C VAL A 109 0.04 6.62 16.79
N PRO A 110 -0.29 7.73 17.49
CA PRO A 110 -1.34 7.87 18.50
C PRO A 110 -2.67 8.42 17.96
N ASP A 111 -2.85 8.59 16.65
CA ASP A 111 -4.07 9.17 16.08
C ASP A 111 -5.26 8.19 16.14
N CYS A 112 -4.98 6.92 16.40
CA CYS A 112 -5.96 5.85 16.53
C CYS A 112 -5.49 4.77 17.50
N MET A 113 -6.35 3.80 17.76
CA MET A 113 -6.03 2.59 18.52
C MET A 113 -5.72 1.42 17.56
N PHE A 114 -5.12 0.35 18.07
CA PHE A 114 -4.82 -0.85 17.29
C PHE A 114 -6.06 -1.44 16.58
N TYR A 115 -7.20 -1.45 17.26
CA TYR A 115 -8.44 -1.96 16.66
C TYR A 115 -8.91 -1.12 15.47
N ASP A 116 -8.68 0.19 15.49
CA ASP A 116 -8.99 1.06 14.35
C ASP A 116 -8.12 0.71 13.14
N GLN A 117 -6.85 0.34 13.36
CA GLN A 117 -5.96 -0.12 12.29
C GLN A 117 -6.46 -1.41 11.66
N CYS A 118 -6.92 -2.36 12.49
CA CYS A 118 -7.53 -3.60 12.01
C CYS A 118 -8.80 -3.33 11.19
N GLU A 119 -9.62 -2.38 11.63
CA GLU A 119 -10.82 -1.97 10.90
C GLU A 119 -10.46 -1.33 9.55
N ASP A 120 -9.48 -0.42 9.53
CA ASP A 120 -9.01 0.21 8.29
C ASP A 120 -8.57 -0.84 7.26
N LEU A 121 -7.78 -1.82 7.69
CA LEU A 121 -7.34 -2.91 6.81
C LEU A 121 -8.49 -3.79 6.34
N SER A 122 -9.46 -4.09 7.20
CA SER A 122 -10.67 -4.83 6.82
C SER A 122 -11.47 -4.08 5.75
N ARG A 123 -11.66 -2.76 5.91
CA ARG A 123 -12.33 -1.92 4.92
C ARG A 123 -11.59 -1.85 3.59
N ALA A 124 -10.25 -1.78 3.64
CA ALA A 124 -9.44 -1.83 2.43
C ALA A 124 -9.58 -3.17 1.70
N LEU A 125 -9.62 -4.29 2.42
CA LEU A 125 -9.84 -5.61 1.85
C LEU A 125 -11.21 -5.74 1.19
N ASP A 126 -12.27 -5.26 1.84
CA ASP A 126 -13.63 -5.24 1.28
C ASP A 126 -13.65 -4.42 -0.04
N PHE A 127 -13.06 -3.22 -0.01
CA PHE A 127 -12.95 -2.37 -1.19
C PHE A 127 -12.20 -3.06 -2.34
N ILE A 128 -11.07 -3.69 -2.07
CA ILE A 128 -10.27 -4.41 -3.07
C ILE A 128 -11.10 -5.54 -3.65
N ASN A 129 -11.75 -6.35 -2.82
CA ASN A 129 -12.59 -7.46 -3.24
C ASN A 129 -13.72 -7.02 -4.18
N ASP A 130 -14.45 -5.97 -3.79
CA ASP A 130 -15.57 -5.45 -4.57
C ASP A 130 -15.12 -4.88 -5.93
N ASN A 131 -13.96 -4.24 -5.98
CA ASN A 131 -13.46 -3.61 -7.20
C ASN A 131 -12.74 -4.60 -8.14
N LEU A 132 -12.14 -5.66 -7.63
CA LEU A 132 -11.54 -6.70 -8.49
C LEU A 132 -12.59 -7.42 -9.34
N SER A 133 -13.77 -7.67 -8.79
CA SER A 133 -14.89 -8.26 -9.51
C SER A 133 -15.33 -7.41 -10.70
N ASN A 134 -15.25 -6.08 -10.57
CA ASN A 134 -15.60 -5.11 -11.61
C ASN A 134 -14.53 -4.95 -12.70
N CYS A 135 -13.29 -5.38 -12.45
CA CYS A 135 -12.17 -5.22 -13.39
C CYS A 135 -11.87 -6.47 -14.23
N ASN A 136 -12.75 -7.48 -14.24
CA ASN A 136 -12.51 -8.81 -14.82
C ASN A 136 -11.26 -9.54 -14.25
N ILE A 137 -10.74 -9.04 -13.15
CA ILE A 137 -9.65 -9.66 -12.41
C ILE A 137 -10.29 -10.63 -11.43
N GLN A 138 -10.26 -11.91 -11.74
CA GLN A 138 -10.74 -12.93 -10.81
C GLN A 138 -9.58 -13.35 -9.90
N PHE A 139 -9.83 -13.40 -8.59
CA PHE A 139 -8.87 -13.92 -7.62
C PHE A 139 -8.42 -15.32 -8.00
N ALA A 140 -7.12 -15.50 -8.19
CA ALA A 140 -6.51 -16.81 -8.13
C ALA A 140 -6.05 -17.11 -6.70
N ASP A 141 -5.30 -16.17 -6.09
CA ASP A 141 -4.82 -16.27 -4.72
C ASP A 141 -4.51 -14.87 -4.16
N ILE A 142 -4.88 -14.60 -2.92
CA ILE A 142 -4.46 -13.41 -2.17
C ILE A 142 -3.26 -13.82 -1.31
N VAL A 143 -2.12 -13.23 -1.58
CA VAL A 143 -0.95 -13.32 -0.70
C VAL A 143 -0.82 -12.01 0.06
N THR A 144 -1.00 -12.06 1.38
CA THR A 144 -0.74 -10.91 2.25
C THR A 144 0.72 -10.93 2.68
N VAL A 145 1.44 -9.88 2.36
CA VAL A 145 2.82 -9.68 2.82
C VAL A 145 2.78 -8.60 3.91
N LEU A 146 3.06 -9.01 5.14
CA LEU A 146 3.18 -8.15 6.31
C LEU A 146 4.59 -7.57 6.44
#